data_f68fad7d9893bfc83492ac60ac26b8d3
#
_entry.id   f68fad7d9893bfc83492ac60ac26b8d3
#
_cell.length_a   1.000
_cell.length_b   1.000
_cell.length_c   1.000
_cell.angle_alpha   90.00
_cell.angle_beta   90.00
_cell.angle_gamma   90.00
#
_symmetry.space_group_name_H-M   'P 1'
#
loop_
_entity.id
_entity.type
_entity.pdbx_description
1 polymer ?
#
loop_
_entity_poly.entity_id
_entity_poly.type
_entity_poly.pdbx_seq_one_letter_code
_entity_poly.pdbx_strand_id
1 'polypeptide(L)'
;MMRKAKVGDVRTIQRLIEASASNGEMLPRSLSEIYDHLRDFYICEVDRSLVGACALHICWEDLAEIRSLAVSQGERQKGIGSKLVRACLREAKRLGIRKVFVLTYRPSFFQKFGFDIVDKAVLPHKIWSDCLKCVKFPDCDEIAMILQL
;
A
#
# COMPACT_ATOMS: atom_id res chain seq x y z
N MET A 1 -0.83 -3.69 -17.74
CA MET A 1 0.14 -2.58 -17.87
C MET A 1 0.23 -1.81 -16.55
N MET A 2 1.43 -1.59 -16.07
CA MET A 2 1.69 -0.79 -14.87
C MET A 2 1.94 0.66 -15.23
N ARG A 3 1.36 1.60 -14.52
CA ARG A 3 1.65 3.02 -14.67
C ARG A 3 1.32 3.78 -13.38
N LYS A 4 1.75 5.03 -13.31
CA LYS A 4 1.35 5.92 -12.21
C LYS A 4 -0.09 6.34 -12.41
N ALA A 5 -0.80 6.57 -11.31
CA ALA A 5 -2.20 6.99 -11.34
C ALA A 5 -2.35 8.42 -11.85
N LYS A 6 -3.49 8.68 -12.44
CA LYS A 6 -3.93 10.02 -12.90
C LYS A 6 -5.19 10.41 -12.15
N VAL A 7 -5.54 11.69 -12.21
CA VAL A 7 -6.73 12.22 -11.55
C VAL A 7 -7.99 11.42 -11.91
N GLY A 8 -8.12 11.02 -13.17
CA GLY A 8 -9.28 10.24 -13.64
C GLY A 8 -9.39 8.84 -13.05
N ASP A 9 -8.34 8.33 -12.40
CA ASP A 9 -8.33 6.99 -11.82
C ASP A 9 -8.85 6.95 -10.38
N VAL A 10 -8.97 8.12 -9.72
CA VAL A 10 -9.20 8.20 -8.26
C VAL A 10 -10.45 7.45 -7.82
N ARG A 11 -11.56 7.63 -8.52
CA ARG A 11 -12.82 6.98 -8.12
C ARG A 11 -12.76 5.47 -8.28
N THR A 12 -12.07 4.98 -9.29
CA THR A 12 -11.87 3.54 -9.48
C THR A 12 -10.94 2.97 -8.41
N ILE A 13 -9.88 3.70 -8.06
CA ILE A 13 -8.99 3.32 -6.95
C ILE A 13 -9.81 3.21 -5.66
N GLN A 14 -10.66 4.19 -5.37
CA GLN A 14 -11.49 4.13 -4.17
C GLN A 14 -12.40 2.90 -4.16
N ARG A 15 -13.02 2.58 -5.28
CA ARG A 15 -13.88 1.39 -5.37
C ARG A 15 -13.12 0.10 -5.11
N LEU A 16 -11.88 -0.01 -5.62
CA LEU A 16 -11.02 -1.17 -5.34
C LEU A 16 -10.70 -1.28 -3.86
N ILE A 17 -10.33 -0.16 -3.23
CA ILE A 17 -10.01 -0.11 -1.81
C ILE A 17 -11.24 -0.46 -0.97
N GLU A 18 -12.40 0.10 -1.29
CA GLU A 18 -13.65 -0.18 -0.57
C GLU A 18 -14.04 -1.65 -0.66
N ALA A 19 -13.89 -2.27 -1.82
CA ALA A 19 -14.19 -3.70 -1.97
C ALA A 19 -13.29 -4.55 -1.07
N SER A 20 -12.01 -4.25 -1.00
CA SER A 20 -11.07 -4.95 -0.11
C SER A 20 -11.34 -4.64 1.36
N ALA A 21 -11.67 -3.39 1.70
CA ALA A 21 -11.99 -2.99 3.06
C ALA A 21 -13.27 -3.68 3.58
N SER A 22 -14.27 -3.82 2.72
CA SER A 22 -15.52 -4.51 3.06
C SER A 22 -15.27 -5.98 3.39
N ASN A 23 -14.24 -6.60 2.83
CA ASN A 23 -13.84 -7.96 3.12
C ASN A 23 -12.88 -8.06 4.31
N GLY A 24 -12.62 -6.96 5.02
CA GLY A 24 -11.72 -6.93 6.17
C GLY A 24 -10.24 -7.02 5.82
N GLU A 25 -9.89 -6.84 4.55
CA GLU A 25 -8.51 -7.03 4.08
C GLU A 25 -7.64 -5.79 4.23
N MET A 26 -8.26 -4.62 4.39
CA MET A 26 -7.55 -3.34 4.54
C MET A 26 -8.50 -2.29 5.09
N LEU A 27 -7.95 -1.13 5.44
CA LEU A 27 -8.72 0.01 5.91
C LEU A 27 -9.24 0.84 4.73
N PRO A 28 -10.44 1.43 4.84
CA PRO A 28 -10.98 2.30 3.79
C PRO A 28 -10.19 3.61 3.69
N ARG A 29 -10.29 4.27 2.54
CA ARG A 29 -9.72 5.59 2.29
C ARG A 29 -10.78 6.49 1.67
N SER A 30 -10.82 7.74 2.11
CA SER A 30 -11.72 8.74 1.52
C SER A 30 -11.21 9.20 0.16
N LEU A 31 -12.08 9.76 -0.66
CA LEU A 31 -11.67 10.38 -1.93
C LEU A 31 -10.63 11.47 -1.68
N SER A 32 -10.83 12.28 -0.65
CA SER A 32 -9.89 13.37 -0.31
C SER A 32 -8.49 12.83 -0.03
N GLU A 33 -8.38 11.74 0.73
CA GLU A 33 -7.08 11.13 1.00
C GLU A 33 -6.41 10.61 -0.26
N ILE A 34 -7.19 10.00 -1.16
CA ILE A 34 -6.63 9.49 -2.42
C ILE A 34 -6.15 10.63 -3.31
N TYR A 35 -6.91 11.73 -3.42
CA TYR A 35 -6.47 12.90 -4.17
C TYR A 35 -5.20 13.50 -3.57
N ASP A 36 -5.11 13.63 -2.26
CA ASP A 36 -3.94 14.19 -1.58
C ASP A 36 -2.68 13.36 -1.82
N HIS A 37 -2.82 12.05 -1.97
CA HIS A 37 -1.71 11.10 -2.13
C HIS A 37 -1.68 10.47 -3.52
N LEU A 38 -2.32 11.10 -4.49
CA LEU A 38 -2.45 10.53 -5.83
C LEU A 38 -1.12 10.13 -6.47
N ARG A 39 -0.09 10.93 -6.25
CA ARG A 39 1.22 10.69 -6.87
C ARG A 39 1.94 9.49 -6.28
N ASP A 40 1.49 8.99 -5.13
CA ASP A 40 2.04 7.79 -4.51
C ASP A 40 1.61 6.51 -5.21
N PHE A 41 0.51 6.56 -5.99
CA PHE A 41 -0.14 5.36 -6.51
C PHE A 41 0.44 4.86 -7.83
N TYR A 42 0.75 3.56 -7.86
CA TYR A 42 0.84 2.76 -9.07
C TYR A 42 -0.48 2.05 -9.30
N ILE A 43 -0.86 1.90 -10.58
CA ILE A 43 -2.05 1.14 -10.96
C ILE A 43 -1.69 0.10 -12.00
N CYS A 44 -2.50 -0.95 -12.07
CA CYS A 44 -2.42 -1.98 -13.10
C CYS A 44 -3.68 -1.98 -13.93
N GLU A 45 -3.51 -1.89 -15.24
CA GLU A 45 -4.62 -2.02 -16.19
C GLU A 45 -4.51 -3.33 -16.95
N VAL A 46 -5.65 -3.99 -17.13
CA VAL A 46 -5.81 -5.17 -17.99
C VAL A 46 -7.00 -4.89 -18.89
N ASP A 47 -6.82 -4.97 -20.19
CA ASP A 47 -7.88 -4.70 -21.19
C ASP A 47 -8.59 -3.37 -20.94
N ARG A 48 -7.83 -2.31 -20.68
CA ARG A 48 -8.30 -0.95 -20.40
C ARG A 48 -9.09 -0.80 -19.10
N SER A 49 -9.13 -1.84 -18.27
CA SER A 49 -9.75 -1.79 -16.95
C SER A 49 -8.70 -1.70 -15.87
N LEU A 50 -8.88 -0.79 -14.91
CA LEU A 50 -8.01 -0.68 -13.76
C LEU A 50 -8.37 -1.80 -12.78
N VAL A 51 -7.45 -2.73 -12.58
CA VAL A 51 -7.70 -3.94 -11.79
C VAL A 51 -6.87 -4.02 -10.51
N GLY A 52 -5.94 -3.11 -10.33
CA GLY A 52 -5.12 -3.09 -9.11
C GLY A 52 -4.51 -1.74 -8.86
N ALA A 53 -4.23 -1.45 -7.60
CA ALA A 53 -3.59 -0.23 -7.14
C ALA A 53 -2.72 -0.51 -5.92
N CYS A 54 -1.67 0.27 -5.75
CA CYS A 54 -0.79 0.21 -4.59
C CYS A 54 -0.06 1.54 -4.44
N ALA A 55 0.06 2.04 -3.22
CA ALA A 55 0.74 3.31 -2.96
C ALA A 55 2.09 3.08 -2.28
N LEU A 56 3.08 3.89 -2.67
CA LEU A 56 4.33 4.05 -1.96
C LEU A 56 4.33 5.46 -1.37
N HIS A 57 4.26 5.56 -0.06
CA HIS A 57 4.20 6.84 0.65
C HIS A 57 5.52 7.12 1.35
N ILE A 58 6.12 8.27 1.03
CA ILE A 58 7.37 8.69 1.67
C ILE A 58 7.07 9.20 3.08
N CYS A 59 7.71 8.60 4.08
CA CYS A 59 7.51 8.96 5.49
C CYS A 59 8.66 9.77 6.06
N TRP A 60 9.87 9.52 5.59
CA TRP A 60 11.09 10.20 6.04
C TRP A 60 12.16 10.06 4.97
N GLU A 61 13.32 10.66 5.16
CA GLU A 61 14.41 10.62 4.17
C GLU A 61 14.90 9.22 3.82
N ASP A 62 14.71 8.26 4.72
CA ASP A 62 15.16 6.88 4.53
C ASP A 62 14.04 5.84 4.69
N LEU A 63 12.78 6.28 4.78
CA LEU A 63 11.66 5.39 5.11
C LEU A 63 10.45 5.69 4.24
N ALA A 64 9.85 4.65 3.69
CA ALA A 64 8.58 4.73 2.97
C ALA A 64 7.66 3.60 3.40
N GLU A 65 6.38 3.77 3.16
CA GLU A 65 5.34 2.78 3.43
C GLU A 65 4.69 2.31 2.13
N ILE A 66 4.54 0.99 1.98
CA ILE A 66 3.63 0.41 0.99
C ILE A 66 2.27 0.30 1.66
N ARG A 67 1.25 0.91 1.04
CA ARG A 67 -0.11 0.89 1.58
C ARG A 67 -1.16 0.88 0.48
N SER A 68 -2.40 0.60 0.88
CA SER A 68 -3.55 0.62 -0.02
C SER A 68 -3.39 -0.33 -1.22
N LEU A 69 -2.78 -1.50 -1.00
CA LEU A 69 -2.68 -2.53 -2.02
C LEU A 69 -4.04 -3.19 -2.19
N ALA A 70 -4.65 -3.02 -3.33
CA ALA A 70 -5.97 -3.57 -3.64
C ALA A 70 -5.98 -4.12 -5.06
N VAL A 71 -6.51 -5.33 -5.24
CA VAL A 71 -6.64 -6.00 -6.53
C VAL A 71 -8.07 -6.50 -6.67
N SER A 72 -8.65 -6.27 -7.86
CA SER A 72 -9.98 -6.77 -8.21
C SER A 72 -10.09 -8.27 -7.98
N GLN A 73 -11.19 -8.76 -7.41
CA GLN A 73 -11.35 -10.18 -7.08
C GLN A 73 -11.16 -11.11 -8.28
N GLY A 74 -11.67 -10.73 -9.43
CA GLY A 74 -11.53 -11.53 -10.65
C GLY A 74 -10.11 -11.62 -11.19
N GLU A 75 -9.20 -10.79 -10.69
CA GLU A 75 -7.81 -10.70 -11.13
C GLU A 75 -6.83 -11.19 -10.07
N ARG A 76 -7.31 -11.71 -8.96
CA ARG A 76 -6.46 -12.24 -7.88
C ARG A 76 -5.76 -13.51 -8.33
N GLN A 77 -4.62 -13.80 -7.72
CA GLN A 77 -3.79 -14.98 -8.02
C GLN A 77 -3.15 -14.96 -9.41
N LYS A 78 -3.22 -13.83 -10.13
CA LYS A 78 -2.56 -13.63 -11.41
C LYS A 78 -1.24 -12.87 -11.29
N GLY A 79 -0.76 -12.65 -10.07
CA GLY A 79 0.51 -11.97 -9.82
C GLY A 79 0.45 -10.45 -9.90
N ILE A 80 -0.73 -9.85 -9.99
CA ILE A 80 -0.89 -8.39 -10.10
C ILE A 80 -0.43 -7.69 -8.83
N GLY A 81 -0.81 -8.20 -7.65
CA GLY A 81 -0.35 -7.65 -6.38
C GLY A 81 1.17 -7.65 -6.26
N SER A 82 1.80 -8.74 -6.67
CA SER A 82 3.26 -8.86 -6.67
C SER A 82 3.93 -7.86 -7.60
N LYS A 83 3.36 -7.66 -8.80
CA LYS A 83 3.88 -6.67 -9.76
C LYS A 83 3.77 -5.26 -9.21
N LEU A 84 2.68 -4.93 -8.53
CA LEU A 84 2.47 -3.63 -7.90
C LEU A 84 3.49 -3.38 -6.78
N VAL A 85 3.69 -4.37 -5.91
CA VAL A 85 4.69 -4.26 -4.84
C VAL A 85 6.08 -4.07 -5.43
N ARG A 86 6.44 -4.85 -6.45
CA ARG A 86 7.75 -4.69 -7.10
C ARG A 86 7.93 -3.33 -7.72
N ALA A 87 6.89 -2.76 -8.33
CA ALA A 87 6.94 -1.41 -8.89
C ALA A 87 7.22 -0.37 -7.79
N CYS A 88 6.55 -0.49 -6.65
CA CYS A 88 6.77 0.37 -5.50
C CYS A 88 8.20 0.23 -4.95
N LEU A 89 8.71 -0.99 -4.85
CA LEU A 89 10.07 -1.23 -4.36
C LEU A 89 11.13 -0.66 -5.31
N ARG A 90 10.92 -0.79 -6.62
CA ARG A 90 11.82 -0.17 -7.61
C ARG A 90 11.84 1.35 -7.49
N GLU A 91 10.67 1.95 -7.29
CA GLU A 91 10.59 3.41 -7.09
C GLU A 91 11.28 3.83 -5.80
N ALA A 92 11.10 3.09 -4.72
CA ALA A 92 11.77 3.38 -3.45
C ALA A 92 13.29 3.40 -3.62
N LYS A 93 13.84 2.43 -4.34
CA LYS A 93 15.28 2.38 -4.65
C LYS A 93 15.72 3.60 -5.45
N ARG A 94 14.96 3.97 -6.49
CA ARG A 94 15.29 5.16 -7.31
C ARG A 94 15.28 6.45 -6.50
N LEU A 95 14.41 6.53 -5.51
CA LEU A 95 14.30 7.70 -4.65
C LEU A 95 15.35 7.74 -3.53
N GLY A 96 16.15 6.70 -3.39
CA GLY A 96 17.16 6.62 -2.34
C GLY A 96 16.63 6.16 -0.98
N ILE A 97 15.44 5.57 -0.97
CA ILE A 97 14.85 5.01 0.27
C ILE A 97 15.57 3.72 0.62
N ARG A 98 15.92 3.57 1.90
CA ARG A 98 16.63 2.39 2.41
C ARG A 98 15.73 1.38 3.09
N LYS A 99 14.62 1.83 3.66
CA LYS A 99 13.70 0.98 4.41
C LYS A 99 12.30 1.19 3.91
N VAL A 100 11.57 0.08 3.72
CA VAL A 100 10.16 0.12 3.38
C VAL A 100 9.43 -0.70 4.43
N PHE A 101 8.34 -0.15 4.99
CA PHE A 101 7.52 -0.90 5.93
C PHE A 101 6.10 -1.08 5.37
N VAL A 102 5.38 -2.02 5.96
CA VAL A 102 3.98 -2.25 5.66
C VAL A 102 3.26 -2.65 6.95
N LEU A 103 2.00 -2.22 7.07
CA LEU A 103 1.08 -2.70 8.08
C LEU A 103 0.07 -3.60 7.35
N THR A 104 -0.01 -4.88 7.69
CA THR A 104 -0.72 -5.84 6.89
C THR A 104 -1.45 -6.90 7.72
N TYR A 105 -2.51 -7.48 7.12
CA TYR A 105 -3.14 -8.69 7.61
C TYR A 105 -2.60 -9.95 6.91
N ARG A 106 -1.69 -9.79 5.94
CA ARG A 106 -1.16 -10.88 5.11
C ARG A 106 0.36 -10.95 5.16
N PRO A 107 0.95 -11.30 6.30
CA PRO A 107 2.41 -11.32 6.42
C PRO A 107 3.09 -12.29 5.45
N SER A 108 2.46 -13.45 5.16
CA SER A 108 3.06 -14.42 4.24
C SER A 108 3.24 -13.86 2.83
N PHE A 109 2.35 -12.99 2.38
CA PHE A 109 2.48 -12.35 1.07
C PHE A 109 3.73 -11.47 1.00
N PHE A 110 3.96 -10.65 2.03
CA PHE A 110 5.10 -9.73 2.07
C PHE A 110 6.41 -10.44 2.39
N GLN A 111 6.38 -11.56 3.09
CA GLN A 111 7.58 -12.37 3.33
C GLN A 111 8.25 -12.82 2.03
N LYS A 112 7.48 -13.03 0.96
CA LYS A 112 8.02 -13.39 -0.35
C LYS A 112 8.98 -12.35 -0.92
N PHE A 113 8.84 -11.09 -0.51
CA PHE A 113 9.69 -9.99 -0.98
C PHE A 113 10.87 -9.72 -0.05
N GLY A 114 10.97 -10.47 1.05
CA GLY A 114 12.04 -10.29 2.02
C GLY A 114 11.67 -9.43 3.22
N PHE A 115 10.39 -9.06 3.37
CA PHE A 115 9.95 -8.33 4.56
C PHE A 115 10.00 -9.23 5.79
N ASP A 116 10.45 -8.66 6.91
CA ASP A 116 10.49 -9.33 8.20
C ASP A 116 9.47 -8.73 9.15
N ILE A 117 8.84 -9.56 9.97
CA ILE A 117 7.90 -9.09 10.99
C ILE A 117 8.69 -8.37 12.08
N VAL A 118 8.19 -7.19 12.47
CA VAL A 118 8.78 -6.38 13.54
C VAL A 118 7.71 -5.92 14.51
N ASP A 119 8.12 -5.52 15.71
CA ASP A 119 7.23 -4.87 16.66
C ASP A 119 6.88 -3.47 16.14
N LYS A 120 5.60 -3.08 16.23
CA LYS A 120 5.15 -1.74 15.82
C LYS A 120 5.93 -0.63 16.53
N ALA A 121 6.42 -0.87 17.73
CA ALA A 121 7.19 0.11 18.51
C ALA A 121 8.49 0.53 17.83
N VAL A 122 9.03 -0.25 16.88
CA VAL A 122 10.25 0.13 16.16
C VAL A 122 9.99 1.13 15.04
N LEU A 123 8.72 1.39 14.69
CA LEU A 123 8.35 2.38 13.69
C LEU A 123 8.50 3.79 14.26
N PRO A 124 9.02 4.75 13.48
CA PRO A 124 9.20 6.12 13.96
C PRO A 124 7.88 6.78 14.40
N HIS A 125 7.98 7.68 15.38
CA HIS A 125 6.83 8.42 15.91
C HIS A 125 6.01 9.16 14.84
N LYS A 126 6.63 9.60 13.76
CA LYS A 126 5.93 10.29 12.67
C LYS A 126 4.82 9.45 12.05
N ILE A 127 4.97 8.14 12.06
CA ILE A 127 3.97 7.23 11.52
C ILE A 127 2.74 7.18 12.42
N TRP A 128 2.91 7.43 13.72
CA TRP A 128 1.83 7.40 14.69
C TRP A 128 0.78 8.49 14.46
N SER A 129 1.12 9.57 13.73
CA SER A 129 0.13 10.59 13.38
C SER A 129 -0.99 10.02 12.50
N ASP A 130 -0.65 9.14 11.57
CA ASP A 130 -1.64 8.44 10.75
C ASP A 130 -2.41 7.41 11.58
N CYS A 131 -1.72 6.71 12.48
CA CYS A 131 -2.37 5.74 13.37
C CYS A 131 -3.37 6.39 14.30
N LEU A 132 -3.09 7.59 14.79
CA LEU A 132 -4.02 8.35 15.66
C LEU A 132 -5.32 8.70 14.95
N LYS A 133 -5.29 8.83 13.62
CA LYS A 133 -6.47 9.13 12.81
C LYS A 133 -7.21 7.85 12.39
N CYS A 134 -6.61 6.68 12.62
CA CYS A 134 -7.18 5.41 12.22
C CYS A 134 -8.32 4.99 13.14
N VAL A 135 -9.40 4.47 12.55
CA VAL A 135 -10.56 3.99 13.30
C VAL A 135 -10.25 2.82 14.24
N LYS A 136 -9.14 2.11 14.00
CA LYS A 136 -8.70 0.97 14.83
C LYS A 136 -7.77 1.37 15.98
N PHE A 137 -7.34 2.62 16.05
CA PHE A 137 -6.46 3.06 17.12
C PHE A 137 -7.24 3.08 18.46
N PRO A 138 -6.66 2.63 19.60
CA PRO A 138 -5.30 2.06 19.75
C PRO A 138 -5.20 0.55 19.56
N ASP A 139 -6.28 -0.13 19.20
CA ASP A 139 -6.38 -1.59 19.16
C ASP A 139 -6.09 -2.14 17.75
N CYS A 140 -5.14 -1.54 17.03
CA CYS A 140 -4.76 -2.01 15.70
C CYS A 140 -4.19 -3.42 15.75
N ASP A 141 -4.77 -4.33 14.95
CA ASP A 141 -4.39 -5.74 14.87
C ASP A 141 -3.55 -6.07 13.63
N GLU A 142 -3.18 -5.07 12.84
CA GLU A 142 -2.30 -5.27 11.70
C GLU A 142 -0.88 -5.65 12.14
N ILE A 143 -0.20 -6.42 11.30
CA ILE A 143 1.18 -6.85 11.54
C ILE A 143 2.12 -5.88 10.83
N ALA A 144 3.14 -5.40 11.56
CA ALA A 144 4.16 -4.51 11.00
C ALA A 144 5.31 -5.34 10.43
N MET A 145 5.76 -4.97 9.24
CA MET A 145 6.90 -5.64 8.58
C MET A 145 7.81 -4.59 7.96
N ILE A 146 9.12 -4.87 7.92
CA ILE A 146 10.13 -3.99 7.33
C ILE A 146 10.97 -4.77 6.34
N LEU A 147 11.33 -4.11 5.24
CA LEU A 147 12.31 -4.56 4.26
C LEU A 147 13.46 -3.57 4.18
N GLN A 148 14.68 -4.05 4.30
CA GLN A 148 15.90 -3.27 4.02
C GLN A 148 16.21 -3.37 2.54
N LEU A 149 16.31 -2.24 1.87
CA LEU A 149 16.66 -2.20 0.46
C LEU A 149 18.16 -2.18 0.21
#